data_b0d08523df59dc24beee29d185fdc35a
#
_entry.id   b0d08523df59dc24beee29d185fdc35a
#
_cell.length_a   1.000
_cell.length_b   1.000
_cell.length_c   1.000
_cell.angle_alpha   90.00
_cell.angle_beta   90.00
_cell.angle_gamma   90.00
#
_symmetry.space_group_name_H-M   'P 1'
#
loop_
_entity.id
_entity.type
_entity.pdbx_description
1 polymer ?
#
loop_
_entity_poly.entity_id
_entity_poly.type
_entity_poly.pdbx_seq_one_letter_code
_entity_poly.pdbx_strand_id
1 'polypeptide(L)'
;MYKEGNVRVDPTMIKGMWRDIYYRKGPDGQDVLDHVTPWQHNIITQPFTYLAAGLLAGDINFTGGIIYHAIGAGAPSWDTLLPNPTKFDTQLLAEVSRRIPDGTAYIKAGDGQAVSGSTTTIVDPSRVEGSALVGRFEPDSFFNGMTVTITTGTNAGESRTVSTYTQLTGTLVVAPAFPLPIDATSEYEFTPVISPTVTNVVRVTTTWPYGAPADPFNTDIREMGLFGGTATATANSGLLLDRITHAKISKTNTFKLVRVIDVTLRV
;
A
#
# COMPACT_ATOMS: atom_id res chain seq x y z
N MET A 1 5.08 0.29 44.55
CA MET A 1 3.97 -0.54 44.06
C MET A 1 3.42 0.15 42.81
N TYR A 2 3.97 -0.20 41.61
CA TYR A 2 3.49 0.34 40.33
C TYR A 2 2.17 -0.37 40.03
N LYS A 3 1.08 0.39 39.89
CA LYS A 3 -0.17 -0.14 39.32
C LYS A 3 0.10 -0.36 37.83
N GLU A 4 0.10 -1.61 37.38
CA GLU A 4 0.00 -1.94 35.98
C GLU A 4 -1.31 -1.36 35.44
N GLY A 5 -1.21 -0.20 34.80
CA GLY A 5 -2.28 0.31 33.99
C GLY A 5 -2.46 -0.63 32.81
N ASN A 6 -3.58 -1.31 32.71
CA ASN A 6 -3.97 -2.02 31.51
C ASN A 6 -4.00 -1.02 30.35
N VAL A 7 -2.89 -0.92 29.62
CA VAL A 7 -2.86 -0.22 28.34
C VAL A 7 -3.73 -1.06 27.40
N ARG A 8 -5.01 -0.70 27.29
CA ARG A 8 -5.85 -1.20 26.22
C ARG A 8 -5.25 -0.62 24.94
N VAL A 9 -4.51 -1.42 24.23
CA VAL A 9 -4.17 -1.11 22.84
C VAL A 9 -5.48 -0.98 22.10
N ASP A 10 -5.81 0.23 21.68
CA ASP A 10 -7.00 0.49 20.86
C ASP A 10 -6.88 -0.36 19.58
N PRO A 11 -7.80 -1.28 19.30
CA PRO A 11 -7.75 -2.10 18.11
C PRO A 11 -7.81 -1.30 16.81
N THR A 12 -7.99 0.02 16.89
CA THR A 12 -7.96 0.94 15.75
C THR A 12 -6.56 1.46 15.41
N MET A 13 -5.52 1.12 16.19
CA MET A 13 -4.15 1.65 16.00
C MET A 13 -3.46 1.10 14.75
N ILE A 14 -3.87 -0.02 14.20
CA ILE A 14 -3.31 -0.57 12.97
C ILE A 14 -4.46 -0.83 12.00
N LYS A 15 -4.39 -0.19 10.84
CA LYS A 15 -5.38 -0.36 9.77
C LYS A 15 -4.70 -0.90 8.53
N GLY A 16 -5.37 -1.81 7.85
CA GLY A 16 -4.98 -2.27 6.55
C GLY A 16 -6.01 -1.89 5.50
N MET A 17 -5.53 -1.55 4.33
CA MET A 17 -6.31 -1.27 3.13
C MET A 17 -5.70 -2.01 1.96
N TRP A 18 -6.51 -2.46 1.03
CA TRP A 18 -6.04 -3.12 -0.18
C TRP A 18 -6.87 -2.73 -1.39
N ARG A 19 -6.27 -2.89 -2.58
CA ARG A 19 -6.94 -2.77 -3.87
C ARG A 19 -6.25 -3.62 -4.92
N ASP A 20 -6.96 -3.88 -6.00
CA ASP A 20 -6.46 -4.58 -7.17
C ASP A 20 -6.41 -3.64 -8.38
N ILE A 21 -5.36 -3.82 -9.18
CA ILE A 21 -5.16 -3.16 -10.46
C ILE A 21 -5.04 -4.25 -11.51
N TYR A 22 -5.91 -4.19 -12.52
CA TYR A 22 -5.98 -5.17 -13.59
C TYR A 22 -5.43 -4.60 -14.87
N TYR A 23 -4.58 -5.38 -15.53
CA TYR A 23 -4.03 -5.03 -16.84
C TYR A 23 -4.34 -6.13 -17.83
N ARG A 24 -4.60 -5.73 -19.09
CA ARG A 24 -4.72 -6.63 -20.24
C ARG A 24 -3.65 -6.31 -21.27
N LYS A 25 -3.37 -7.26 -22.18
CA LYS A 25 -2.53 -6.98 -23.33
C LYS A 25 -3.33 -6.18 -24.35
N GLY A 26 -2.77 -5.03 -24.74
CA GLY A 26 -3.25 -4.27 -25.89
C GLY A 26 -2.89 -4.95 -27.22
N PRO A 27 -3.40 -4.40 -28.33
CA PRO A 27 -3.10 -4.93 -29.67
C PRO A 27 -1.60 -4.92 -30.03
N ASP A 28 -0.84 -4.04 -29.42
CA ASP A 28 0.62 -3.89 -29.54
C ASP A 28 1.41 -4.80 -28.57
N GLY A 29 0.72 -5.62 -27.78
CA GLY A 29 1.30 -6.47 -26.76
C GLY A 29 1.73 -5.75 -25.48
N GLN A 30 1.52 -4.44 -25.37
CA GLN A 30 1.82 -3.68 -24.15
C GLN A 30 0.72 -3.87 -23.11
N ASP A 31 1.07 -3.61 -21.85
CA ASP A 31 0.11 -3.63 -20.75
C ASP A 31 -0.79 -2.40 -20.81
N VAL A 32 -2.09 -2.63 -20.91
CA VAL A 32 -3.12 -1.58 -20.85
C VAL A 32 -3.89 -1.75 -19.56
N LEU A 33 -4.05 -0.66 -18.82
CA LEU A 33 -4.88 -0.65 -17.61
C LEU A 33 -6.33 -0.99 -18.00
N ASP A 34 -6.86 -2.05 -17.38
CA ASP A 34 -8.25 -2.46 -17.58
C ASP A 34 -9.16 -1.78 -16.55
N HIS A 35 -8.91 -2.00 -15.27
CA HIS A 35 -9.62 -1.31 -14.19
C HIS A 35 -8.84 -1.38 -12.87
N VAL A 36 -9.28 -0.57 -11.91
CA VAL A 36 -8.77 -0.52 -10.53
C VAL A 36 -9.97 -0.67 -9.59
N THR A 37 -9.87 -1.57 -8.63
CA THR A 37 -10.91 -1.69 -7.60
C THR A 37 -10.81 -0.53 -6.60
N PRO A 38 -11.94 -0.14 -5.98
CA PRO A 38 -11.88 0.75 -4.82
C PRO A 38 -11.02 0.17 -3.71
N TRP A 39 -10.47 1.05 -2.87
CA TRP A 39 -9.82 0.62 -1.63
C TRP A 39 -10.81 -0.09 -0.71
N GLN A 40 -10.39 -1.19 -0.13
CA GLN A 40 -11.16 -2.02 0.78
C GLN A 40 -10.36 -2.26 2.05
N HIS A 41 -11.06 -2.48 3.16
CA HIS A 41 -10.42 -2.81 4.43
C HIS A 41 -9.97 -4.27 4.45
N ASN A 42 -8.88 -4.53 5.15
CA ASN A 42 -8.39 -5.86 5.51
C ASN A 42 -8.28 -5.99 7.03
N ILE A 43 -8.00 -7.17 7.48
CA ILE A 43 -7.77 -7.45 8.90
C ILE A 43 -6.27 -7.65 9.13
N ILE A 44 -5.70 -6.77 9.94
CA ILE A 44 -4.37 -6.98 10.50
C ILE A 44 -4.48 -7.99 11.63
N THR A 45 -3.69 -9.05 11.55
CA THR A 45 -3.75 -10.14 12.49
C THR A 45 -2.91 -9.87 13.73
N GLN A 46 -3.20 -10.58 14.82
CA GLN A 46 -2.42 -10.44 16.06
C GLN A 46 -0.92 -10.77 15.89
N PRO A 47 -0.52 -11.77 15.09
CA PRO A 47 0.89 -12.02 14.77
C PRO A 47 1.66 -10.81 14.24
N PHE A 48 1.01 -9.83 13.60
CA PHE A 48 1.67 -8.58 13.20
C PHE A 48 2.25 -7.84 14.42
N THR A 49 1.52 -7.79 15.53
CA THR A 49 2.01 -7.10 16.74
C THR A 49 3.20 -7.81 17.37
N TYR A 50 3.24 -9.14 17.27
CA TYR A 50 4.40 -9.93 17.74
C TYR A 50 5.63 -9.68 16.88
N LEU A 51 5.45 -9.65 15.55
CA LEU A 51 6.54 -9.32 14.64
C LEU A 51 7.07 -7.91 14.90
N ALA A 52 6.17 -6.92 15.03
CA ALA A 52 6.57 -5.54 15.30
C ALA A 52 7.34 -5.41 16.62
N ALA A 53 6.87 -6.06 17.68
CA ALA A 53 7.54 -6.06 18.97
C ALA A 53 8.92 -6.76 18.89
N GLY A 54 9.00 -7.90 18.23
CA GLY A 54 10.26 -8.62 18.04
C GLY A 54 11.29 -7.81 17.24
N LEU A 55 10.88 -7.17 16.15
CA LEU A 55 11.78 -6.32 15.36
C LEU A 55 12.27 -5.11 16.16
N LEU A 56 11.40 -4.47 16.94
CA LEU A 56 11.77 -3.35 17.82
C LEU A 56 12.71 -3.78 18.94
N ALA A 57 12.55 -5.00 19.46
CA ALA A 57 13.42 -5.56 20.48
C ALA A 57 14.76 -6.09 19.93
N GLY A 58 14.92 -6.13 18.60
CA GLY A 58 16.10 -6.74 17.97
C GLY A 58 16.16 -8.25 18.18
N ASP A 59 15.00 -8.93 18.30
CA ASP A 59 14.96 -10.38 18.46
C ASP A 59 15.44 -11.07 17.18
N ILE A 60 16.53 -11.82 17.32
CA ILE A 60 17.20 -12.52 16.19
C ILE A 60 16.31 -13.59 15.52
N ASN A 61 15.24 -14.02 16.18
CA ASN A 61 14.27 -14.96 15.60
C ASN A 61 13.36 -14.29 14.55
N PHE A 62 13.30 -12.95 14.52
CA PHE A 62 12.57 -12.18 13.52
C PHE A 62 13.55 -11.53 12.54
N THR A 63 13.94 -12.29 11.51
CA THR A 63 14.96 -11.86 10.54
C THR A 63 14.40 -11.00 9.41
N GLY A 64 13.08 -10.85 9.31
CA GLY A 64 12.43 -10.04 8.27
C GLY A 64 11.06 -9.52 8.66
N GLY A 65 10.68 -8.40 8.05
CA GLY A 65 9.34 -7.82 8.14
C GLY A 65 8.33 -8.62 7.30
N ILE A 66 7.71 -7.95 6.32
CA ILE A 66 6.83 -8.59 5.33
C ILE A 66 7.72 -9.24 4.26
N ILE A 67 7.63 -10.56 4.11
CA ILE A 67 8.51 -11.34 3.22
C ILE A 67 7.74 -11.91 2.04
N TYR A 68 6.53 -12.41 2.27
CA TYR A 68 5.70 -13.02 1.23
C TYR A 68 4.30 -12.44 1.21
N HIS A 69 3.75 -12.38 0.02
CA HIS A 69 2.33 -12.18 -0.23
C HIS A 69 1.78 -13.48 -0.83
N ALA A 70 0.83 -14.06 -0.14
CA ALA A 70 0.22 -15.34 -0.53
C ALA A 70 -1.23 -15.13 -0.98
N ILE A 71 -1.66 -15.99 -1.90
CA ILE A 71 -3.04 -16.08 -2.37
C ILE A 71 -3.55 -17.48 -2.14
N GLY A 72 -4.85 -17.60 -1.87
CA GLY A 72 -5.49 -18.86 -1.57
C GLY A 72 -6.82 -19.05 -2.29
N ALA A 73 -7.17 -20.32 -2.54
CA ALA A 73 -8.43 -20.68 -3.17
C ALA A 73 -9.64 -20.48 -2.22
N GLY A 74 -9.39 -20.46 -0.90
CA GLY A 74 -10.46 -20.49 0.08
C GLY A 74 -11.34 -21.73 -0.06
N ALA A 75 -12.61 -21.63 0.34
CA ALA A 75 -13.59 -22.69 0.12
C ALA A 75 -14.61 -22.29 -0.96
N PRO A 76 -15.07 -23.21 -1.81
CA PRO A 76 -16.11 -22.91 -2.80
C PRO A 76 -17.41 -22.34 -2.22
N SER A 77 -17.75 -22.71 -0.99
CA SER A 77 -18.91 -22.17 -0.26
C SER A 77 -18.84 -20.65 -0.03
N TRP A 78 -17.65 -20.06 -0.12
CA TRP A 78 -17.47 -18.61 0.03
C TRP A 78 -18.05 -17.81 -1.14
N ASP A 79 -18.33 -18.44 -2.27
CA ASP A 79 -19.05 -17.80 -3.38
C ASP A 79 -20.48 -17.43 -2.98
N THR A 80 -21.05 -18.10 -1.98
CA THR A 80 -22.41 -17.81 -1.45
C THR A 80 -22.34 -16.99 -0.17
N LEU A 81 -21.41 -17.31 0.73
CA LEU A 81 -21.25 -16.62 2.00
C LEU A 81 -19.77 -16.42 2.31
N LEU A 82 -19.29 -15.22 2.05
CA LEU A 82 -17.91 -14.84 2.31
C LEU A 82 -17.66 -14.73 3.83
N PRO A 83 -16.71 -15.48 4.41
CA PRO A 83 -16.40 -15.34 5.83
C PRO A 83 -15.66 -14.03 6.08
N ASN A 84 -15.90 -13.42 7.23
CA ASN A 84 -15.08 -12.33 7.70
C ASN A 84 -13.78 -12.88 8.30
N PRO A 85 -12.60 -12.41 7.85
CA PRO A 85 -11.35 -12.76 8.49
C PRO A 85 -11.32 -12.23 9.93
N THR A 86 -10.54 -12.84 10.78
CA THR A 86 -10.40 -12.46 12.18
C THR A 86 -8.95 -12.10 12.51
N LYS A 87 -8.76 -11.29 13.54
CA LYS A 87 -7.41 -10.96 14.02
C LYS A 87 -6.64 -12.16 14.59
N PHE A 88 -7.31 -13.27 14.84
CA PHE A 88 -6.70 -14.49 15.36
C PHE A 88 -6.34 -15.49 14.27
N ASP A 89 -6.59 -15.18 13.02
CA ASP A 89 -6.21 -16.03 11.91
C ASP A 89 -4.68 -16.13 11.83
N THR A 90 -4.19 -17.35 11.63
CA THR A 90 -2.75 -17.64 11.61
C THR A 90 -2.28 -18.22 10.29
N GLN A 91 -3.20 -18.54 9.38
CA GLN A 91 -2.91 -19.11 8.07
C GLN A 91 -4.05 -18.85 7.08
N LEU A 92 -3.78 -19.02 5.80
CA LEU A 92 -4.81 -19.12 4.77
C LEU A 92 -5.45 -20.50 4.83
N LEU A 93 -6.73 -20.61 4.46
CA LEU A 93 -7.43 -21.90 4.44
C LEU A 93 -6.87 -22.83 3.37
N ALA A 94 -6.61 -22.28 2.17
CA ALA A 94 -6.13 -23.06 1.04
C ALA A 94 -5.15 -22.21 0.22
N GLU A 95 -3.95 -22.03 0.76
CA GLU A 95 -2.89 -21.29 0.04
C GLU A 95 -2.51 -22.05 -1.24
N VAL A 96 -2.51 -21.33 -2.38
CA VAL A 96 -2.18 -21.89 -3.69
C VAL A 96 -0.87 -21.36 -4.26
N SER A 97 -0.47 -20.17 -3.87
CA SER A 97 0.79 -19.56 -4.30
C SER A 97 1.21 -18.46 -3.35
N ARG A 98 2.52 -18.24 -3.25
CA ARG A 98 3.12 -17.08 -2.58
C ARG A 98 4.26 -16.52 -3.38
N ARG A 99 4.45 -15.23 -3.27
CA ARG A 99 5.51 -14.49 -3.95
C ARG A 99 6.17 -13.51 -3.01
N ILE A 100 7.44 -13.25 -3.24
CA ILE A 100 8.10 -12.08 -2.67
C ILE A 100 7.42 -10.87 -3.32
N PRO A 101 6.98 -9.86 -2.56
CA PRO A 101 6.45 -8.62 -3.11
C PRO A 101 7.44 -7.97 -4.09
N ASP A 102 6.93 -7.36 -5.14
CA ASP A 102 7.75 -6.60 -6.10
C ASP A 102 8.41 -5.39 -5.43
N GLY A 103 7.72 -4.84 -4.42
CA GLY A 103 8.23 -3.79 -3.57
C GLY A 103 7.52 -3.75 -2.22
N THR A 104 8.31 -3.53 -1.18
CA THR A 104 7.82 -3.14 0.14
C THR A 104 8.49 -1.82 0.45
N ALA A 105 7.71 -0.76 0.47
CA ALA A 105 8.23 0.58 0.63
C ALA A 105 7.46 1.32 1.72
N TYR A 106 8.19 2.15 2.46
CA TYR A 106 7.55 3.21 3.21
C TYR A 106 7.03 4.24 2.21
N ILE A 107 5.78 4.63 2.35
CA ILE A 107 5.30 5.81 1.67
C ILE A 107 5.88 7.00 2.41
N LYS A 108 6.79 7.69 1.77
CA LYS A 108 7.35 8.91 2.33
C LYS A 108 6.26 10.00 2.33
N ALA A 109 6.05 10.66 3.48
CA ALA A 109 5.10 11.79 3.56
C ALA A 109 5.49 12.92 2.61
N GLY A 110 6.78 13.01 2.33
CA GLY A 110 7.37 14.04 1.54
C GLY A 110 7.37 13.83 0.03
N ASP A 111 7.06 12.64 -0.47
CA ASP A 111 7.14 12.36 -1.91
C ASP A 111 5.75 12.37 -2.52
N GLY A 112 5.63 12.79 -3.78
CA GLY A 112 4.41 12.74 -4.54
C GLY A 112 4.64 12.83 -6.03
N GLN A 113 3.59 12.51 -6.80
CA GLN A 113 3.53 12.71 -8.23
C GLN A 113 2.32 13.57 -8.55
N ALA A 114 2.54 14.66 -9.25
CA ALA A 114 1.46 15.47 -9.76
C ALA A 114 0.69 14.72 -10.85
N VAL A 115 -0.60 14.97 -10.97
CA VAL A 115 -1.37 14.57 -12.15
C VAL A 115 -1.63 15.77 -13.05
N SER A 116 -1.57 16.97 -12.49
CA SER A 116 -1.75 18.24 -13.19
C SER A 116 -1.31 19.40 -12.28
N GLY A 117 -1.34 20.59 -12.82
CA GLY A 117 -1.09 21.82 -12.06
C GLY A 117 -1.00 23.02 -12.97
N SER A 118 -0.48 24.10 -12.42
CA SER A 118 -0.15 25.34 -13.11
C SER A 118 1.28 25.75 -12.74
N THR A 119 1.68 26.95 -13.10
CA THR A 119 2.96 27.49 -12.61
C THR A 119 2.97 27.76 -11.10
N THR A 120 1.80 27.82 -10.46
CA THR A 120 1.67 28.12 -9.01
C THR A 120 0.95 27.03 -8.24
N THR A 121 0.57 25.93 -8.88
CA THR A 121 -0.13 24.83 -8.21
C THR A 121 0.43 23.47 -8.61
N ILE A 122 0.42 22.53 -7.65
CA ILE A 122 0.66 21.09 -7.85
C ILE A 122 -0.62 20.41 -7.41
N VAL A 123 -1.21 19.55 -8.26
CA VAL A 123 -2.40 18.76 -7.93
C VAL A 123 -2.00 17.31 -7.85
N ASP A 124 -2.11 16.74 -6.65
CA ASP A 124 -1.81 15.34 -6.35
C ASP A 124 -3.03 14.68 -5.66
N PRO A 125 -3.94 14.06 -6.43
CA PRO A 125 -5.11 13.41 -5.88
C PRO A 125 -4.79 12.23 -4.96
N SER A 126 -3.55 11.73 -4.97
CA SER A 126 -3.13 10.69 -4.04
C SER A 126 -3.15 11.15 -2.59
N ARG A 127 -3.15 12.47 -2.34
CA ARG A 127 -3.21 13.10 -1.01
C ARG A 127 -4.62 13.37 -0.52
N VAL A 128 -5.64 13.11 -1.35
CA VAL A 128 -7.05 13.30 -0.97
C VAL A 128 -7.51 12.14 -0.10
N GLU A 129 -8.18 12.44 1.02
CA GLU A 129 -8.75 11.42 1.90
C GLU A 129 -9.75 10.54 1.12
N GLY A 130 -9.60 9.23 1.24
CA GLY A 130 -10.42 8.27 0.51
C GLY A 130 -10.10 8.14 -0.98
N SER A 131 -9.05 8.82 -1.46
CA SER A 131 -8.57 8.62 -2.82
C SER A 131 -8.21 7.16 -3.06
N ALA A 132 -8.63 6.62 -4.22
CA ALA A 132 -8.25 5.29 -4.67
C ALA A 132 -6.72 5.15 -4.90
N LEU A 133 -5.99 6.25 -4.91
CA LEU A 133 -4.57 6.27 -5.25
C LEU A 133 -3.64 6.12 -4.04
N VAL A 134 -3.94 6.72 -2.89
CA VAL A 134 -3.15 6.54 -1.64
C VAL A 134 -3.98 7.00 -0.44
N GLY A 135 -3.95 6.29 0.68
CA GLY A 135 -4.56 6.73 1.94
C GLY A 135 -3.67 7.73 2.69
N ARG A 136 -3.33 8.86 2.10
CA ARG A 136 -2.61 9.94 2.77
C ARG A 136 -3.60 10.87 3.44
N PHE A 137 -3.26 11.33 4.65
CA PHE A 137 -4.18 12.08 5.51
C PHE A 137 -3.49 13.31 6.11
N GLU A 138 -2.72 14.02 5.32
CA GLU A 138 -2.19 15.28 5.80
C GLU A 138 -3.34 16.29 5.90
N PRO A 139 -3.57 16.93 7.06
CA PRO A 139 -4.65 17.91 7.20
C PRO A 139 -4.36 19.17 6.36
N ASP A 140 -5.39 19.99 6.15
CA ASP A 140 -5.22 21.29 5.52
C ASP A 140 -4.06 22.07 6.14
N SER A 141 -3.32 22.76 5.31
CA SER A 141 -2.16 23.57 5.69
C SER A 141 -0.94 22.79 6.21
N PHE A 142 -0.94 21.46 6.21
CA PHE A 142 0.17 20.65 6.75
C PHE A 142 1.53 20.98 6.11
N PHE A 143 1.56 21.24 4.80
CA PHE A 143 2.80 21.53 4.07
C PHE A 143 3.14 23.03 4.02
N ASN A 144 2.36 23.89 4.63
CA ASN A 144 2.59 25.33 4.57
C ASN A 144 3.97 25.72 5.11
N GLY A 145 4.68 26.53 4.35
CA GLY A 145 6.04 26.96 4.69
C GLY A 145 7.14 25.96 4.34
N MET A 146 6.81 24.75 3.92
CA MET A 146 7.81 23.79 3.44
C MET A 146 8.26 24.13 2.03
N THR A 147 9.47 23.73 1.69
CA THR A 147 9.97 23.79 0.32
C THR A 147 9.58 22.51 -0.41
N VAL A 148 8.93 22.62 -1.56
CA VAL A 148 8.70 21.54 -2.50
C VAL A 148 9.73 21.64 -3.62
N THR A 149 10.40 20.52 -3.93
CA THR A 149 11.37 20.40 -5.02
C THR A 149 10.86 19.40 -6.03
N ILE A 150 10.82 19.75 -7.30
CA ILE A 150 10.50 18.81 -8.37
C ILE A 150 11.74 17.96 -8.63
N THR A 151 11.61 16.65 -8.47
CA THR A 151 12.73 15.69 -8.57
C THR A 151 12.88 15.14 -9.99
N THR A 152 11.76 14.94 -10.70
CA THR A 152 11.74 14.45 -12.09
C THR A 152 10.66 15.18 -12.90
N GLY A 153 10.72 15.04 -14.23
CA GLY A 153 9.73 15.60 -15.15
C GLY A 153 9.86 17.10 -15.39
N THR A 154 8.73 17.74 -15.72
CA THR A 154 8.69 19.17 -15.97
C THR A 154 9.05 19.97 -14.72
N ASN A 155 9.94 20.94 -14.84
CA ASN A 155 10.57 21.72 -13.77
C ASN A 155 11.53 20.93 -12.84
N ALA A 156 12.09 19.80 -13.27
CA ALA A 156 13.04 19.04 -12.46
C ALA A 156 14.21 19.93 -11.96
N GLY A 157 14.52 19.83 -10.66
CA GLY A 157 15.52 20.64 -9.96
C GLY A 157 14.99 21.98 -9.42
N GLU A 158 13.79 22.40 -9.80
CA GLU A 158 13.19 23.64 -9.31
C GLU A 158 12.57 23.45 -7.93
N SER A 159 12.75 24.43 -7.04
CA SER A 159 12.20 24.41 -5.67
C SER A 159 11.33 25.63 -5.40
N ARG A 160 10.24 25.46 -4.69
CA ARG A 160 9.28 26.52 -4.32
C ARG A 160 8.79 26.34 -2.89
N THR A 161 8.35 27.42 -2.27
CA THR A 161 7.72 27.36 -0.95
C THR A 161 6.23 27.09 -1.10
N VAL A 162 5.70 26.12 -0.35
CA VAL A 162 4.26 25.89 -0.28
C VAL A 162 3.62 26.99 0.56
N SER A 163 2.71 27.73 -0.03
CA SER A 163 1.94 28.76 0.65
C SER A 163 0.66 28.23 1.26
N THR A 164 0.01 27.29 0.58
CA THR A 164 -1.23 26.66 1.06
C THR A 164 -1.32 25.22 0.58
N TYR A 165 -1.86 24.35 1.43
CA TYR A 165 -2.25 23.00 1.07
C TYR A 165 -3.72 22.75 1.41
N THR A 166 -4.46 22.18 0.47
CA THR A 166 -5.88 21.82 0.63
C THR A 166 -6.04 20.31 0.45
N GLN A 167 -6.38 19.61 1.54
CA GLN A 167 -6.54 18.15 1.56
C GLN A 167 -7.65 17.68 0.63
N LEU A 168 -8.81 18.37 0.63
CA LEU A 168 -9.99 17.97 -0.16
C LEU A 168 -9.70 17.80 -1.65
N THR A 169 -8.74 18.53 -2.18
CA THR A 169 -8.36 18.51 -3.61
C THR A 169 -6.96 17.99 -3.86
N GLY A 170 -6.17 17.71 -2.81
CA GLY A 170 -4.76 17.36 -2.93
C GLY A 170 -3.93 18.47 -3.58
N THR A 171 -4.31 19.73 -3.40
CA THR A 171 -3.71 20.87 -4.07
C THR A 171 -2.71 21.60 -3.19
N LEU A 172 -1.50 21.75 -3.69
CA LEU A 172 -0.46 22.61 -3.13
C LEU A 172 -0.40 23.89 -3.94
N VAL A 173 -0.49 25.02 -3.28
CA VAL A 173 -0.20 26.34 -3.87
C VAL A 173 1.22 26.73 -3.51
N VAL A 174 2.00 27.18 -4.47
CA VAL A 174 3.43 27.48 -4.30
C VAL A 174 3.79 28.89 -4.72
N ALA A 175 4.85 29.41 -4.13
CA ALA A 175 5.43 30.70 -4.48
C ALA A 175 6.97 30.65 -4.38
N PRO A 176 7.70 31.37 -5.29
CA PRO A 176 7.23 32.00 -6.53
C PRO A 176 6.71 30.94 -7.53
N ALA A 177 6.22 31.40 -8.70
CA ALA A 177 5.77 30.51 -9.76
C ALA A 177 6.91 29.62 -10.31
N PHE A 178 6.60 28.44 -10.78
CA PHE A 178 7.51 27.63 -11.60
C PHE A 178 7.67 28.23 -12.99
N PRO A 179 8.77 27.95 -13.69
CA PRO A 179 8.97 28.41 -15.07
C PRO A 179 7.91 27.87 -16.04
N LEU A 180 7.47 26.63 -15.85
CA LEU A 180 6.51 25.94 -16.69
C LEU A 180 5.35 25.40 -15.84
N PRO A 181 4.16 25.17 -16.43
CA PRO A 181 3.07 24.49 -15.73
C PRO A 181 3.48 23.08 -15.29
N ILE A 182 3.04 22.68 -14.10
CA ILE A 182 3.22 21.32 -13.59
C ILE A 182 2.31 20.36 -14.36
N ASP A 183 2.83 19.18 -14.66
CA ASP A 183 2.13 18.13 -15.39
C ASP A 183 2.31 16.75 -14.72
N ALA A 184 1.75 15.70 -15.33
CA ALA A 184 1.75 14.34 -14.80
C ALA A 184 3.14 13.64 -14.80
N THR A 185 4.17 14.28 -15.38
CA THR A 185 5.55 13.77 -15.34
C THR A 185 6.31 14.29 -14.13
N SER A 186 5.78 15.31 -13.44
CA SER A 186 6.44 15.98 -12.33
C SER A 186 6.29 15.17 -11.04
N GLU A 187 7.38 14.57 -10.59
CA GLU A 187 7.50 14.02 -9.24
C GLU A 187 8.13 15.07 -8.32
N TYR A 188 7.79 15.04 -7.04
CA TYR A 188 8.27 16.05 -6.10
C TYR A 188 8.52 15.50 -4.71
N GLU A 189 9.35 16.20 -3.94
CA GLU A 189 9.61 15.95 -2.53
C GLU A 189 9.58 17.24 -1.71
N PHE A 190 9.40 17.12 -0.38
CA PHE A 190 9.41 18.26 0.53
C PHE A 190 10.71 18.37 1.32
N THR A 191 11.14 19.62 1.55
CA THR A 191 12.23 19.98 2.46
C THR A 191 11.74 21.08 3.44
N PRO A 192 12.00 21.07 4.76
CA PRO A 192 12.85 20.06 5.38
C PRO A 192 12.21 18.70 5.20
N VAL A 193 13.07 17.74 4.98
CA VAL A 193 12.69 16.35 5.08
C VAL A 193 11.98 16.22 6.43
N ILE A 194 10.65 16.02 6.41
CA ILE A 194 9.90 15.79 7.65
C ILE A 194 10.53 14.55 8.25
N SER A 195 11.31 14.74 9.31
CA SER A 195 11.98 13.63 9.98
C SER A 195 11.09 13.11 11.11
N PRO A 196 10.78 11.83 11.08
CA PRO A 196 11.20 10.91 10.04
C PRO A 196 10.36 11.12 8.78
N THR A 197 11.00 11.19 7.63
CA THR A 197 10.39 11.21 6.28
C THR A 197 9.56 9.97 5.98
N VAL A 198 9.43 9.10 6.92
CA VAL A 198 8.73 7.84 6.84
C VAL A 198 7.33 8.07 7.36
N THR A 199 6.32 7.84 6.52
CA THR A 199 4.95 7.79 7.00
C THR A 199 4.77 6.58 7.91
N ASN A 200 3.69 6.59 8.65
CA ASN A 200 3.19 5.42 9.37
C ASN A 200 2.55 4.36 8.42
N VAL A 201 2.75 4.47 7.10
CA VAL A 201 2.17 3.57 6.11
C VAL A 201 3.27 2.76 5.42
N VAL A 202 3.13 1.44 5.45
CA VAL A 202 3.93 0.50 4.67
C VAL A 202 3.09 0.03 3.49
N ARG A 203 3.54 0.30 2.27
CA ARG A 203 2.93 -0.21 1.04
C ARG A 203 3.63 -1.47 0.58
N VAL A 204 2.83 -2.49 0.29
CA VAL A 204 3.26 -3.75 -0.29
C VAL A 204 2.61 -3.90 -1.66
N THR A 205 3.42 -4.04 -2.70
CA THR A 205 2.94 -4.24 -4.07
C THR A 205 3.39 -5.61 -4.54
N THR A 206 2.46 -6.37 -5.12
CA THR A 206 2.75 -7.70 -5.66
C THR A 206 2.04 -7.89 -7.00
N THR A 207 2.78 -8.35 -8.00
CA THR A 207 2.27 -8.63 -9.33
C THR A 207 2.11 -10.13 -9.54
N TRP A 208 0.91 -10.54 -9.95
CA TRP A 208 0.63 -11.84 -10.54
C TRP A 208 0.52 -11.67 -12.06
N PRO A 209 1.50 -12.14 -12.82
CA PRO A 209 1.57 -11.90 -14.27
C PRO A 209 0.50 -12.67 -15.05
N TYR A 210 0.52 -12.55 -16.38
CA TYR A 210 -0.37 -13.23 -17.34
C TYR A 210 -0.10 -14.72 -17.39
N GLY A 211 0.09 -15.47 -16.53
CA GLY A 211 0.43 -16.89 -16.59
C GLY A 211 1.87 -17.11 -17.03
N ALA A 212 2.73 -17.39 -16.12
CA ALA A 212 4.01 -17.99 -16.41
C ALA A 212 3.85 -19.52 -16.39
N PRO A 213 4.68 -20.28 -17.12
CA PRO A 213 4.60 -21.75 -17.13
C PRO A 213 4.71 -22.40 -15.75
N ALA A 214 5.19 -21.67 -14.76
CA ALA A 214 5.34 -22.10 -13.38
C ALA A 214 4.26 -21.56 -12.44
N ASP A 215 3.35 -20.72 -12.92
CA ASP A 215 2.26 -20.17 -12.11
C ASP A 215 0.99 -20.99 -12.38
N PRO A 216 0.43 -21.68 -11.38
CA PRO A 216 -0.75 -22.54 -11.54
C PRO A 216 -2.04 -21.75 -11.72
N PHE A 217 -2.00 -20.65 -12.49
CA PHE A 217 -3.09 -19.71 -12.62
C PHE A 217 -4.16 -20.13 -13.64
N ASN A 218 -4.92 -21.11 -13.26
CA ASN A 218 -6.32 -21.27 -13.58
C ASN A 218 -7.07 -21.56 -12.27
N THR A 219 -6.79 -20.80 -11.25
CA THR A 219 -7.34 -21.04 -9.92
C THR A 219 -8.22 -19.87 -9.51
N ASP A 220 -9.36 -20.20 -8.95
CA ASP A 220 -10.21 -19.23 -8.28
C ASP A 220 -9.53 -18.78 -6.99
N ILE A 221 -9.32 -17.48 -6.84
CA ILE A 221 -8.73 -16.86 -5.65
C ILE A 221 -9.86 -16.24 -4.83
N ARG A 222 -9.91 -16.52 -3.53
CA ARG A 222 -10.92 -16.00 -2.59
C ARG A 222 -10.31 -15.43 -1.32
N GLU A 223 -9.02 -15.67 -1.10
CA GLU A 223 -8.31 -15.15 0.07
C GLU A 223 -6.87 -14.79 -0.26
N MET A 224 -6.29 -13.98 0.60
CA MET A 224 -4.87 -13.69 0.58
C MET A 224 -4.36 -13.26 1.95
N GLY A 225 -3.04 -13.18 2.08
CA GLY A 225 -2.40 -12.66 3.27
C GLY A 225 -0.94 -12.30 3.07
N LEU A 226 -0.46 -11.42 3.93
CA LEU A 226 0.94 -11.10 4.04
C LEU A 226 1.58 -11.97 5.11
N PHE A 227 2.74 -12.51 4.81
CA PHE A 227 3.52 -13.34 5.73
C PHE A 227 4.89 -12.73 5.98
N GLY A 228 5.34 -12.84 7.23
CA GLY A 228 6.62 -12.30 7.66
C GLY A 228 7.31 -13.10 8.76
N GLY A 229 8.29 -12.47 9.40
CA GLY A 229 9.09 -13.11 10.44
C GLY A 229 10.02 -14.17 9.87
N THR A 230 9.70 -15.43 10.09
CA THR A 230 10.46 -16.61 9.59
C THR A 230 9.82 -17.24 8.36
N ALA A 231 8.97 -16.50 7.63
CA ALA A 231 8.29 -17.01 6.45
C ALA A 231 9.28 -17.50 5.38
N THR A 232 8.96 -18.64 4.79
CA THR A 232 9.72 -19.28 3.69
C THR A 232 8.82 -19.46 2.47
N ALA A 233 9.32 -20.05 1.40
CA ALA A 233 8.52 -20.40 0.23
C ALA A 233 7.46 -21.52 0.50
N THR A 234 7.52 -22.17 1.67
CA THR A 234 6.55 -23.18 2.08
C THR A 234 5.22 -22.54 2.44
N ALA A 235 4.12 -23.05 1.90
CA ALA A 235 2.78 -22.56 2.17
C ALA A 235 2.50 -22.47 3.68
N ASN A 236 1.83 -21.40 4.08
CA ASN A 236 1.46 -21.10 5.47
C ASN A 236 2.63 -21.05 6.47
N SER A 237 3.89 -20.93 6.00
CA SER A 237 5.05 -20.73 6.89
C SER A 237 5.16 -19.28 7.34
N GLY A 238 5.75 -19.05 8.51
CA GLY A 238 5.93 -17.73 9.12
C GLY A 238 4.66 -17.21 9.81
N LEU A 239 4.66 -15.93 10.07
CA LEU A 239 3.54 -15.24 10.72
C LEU A 239 2.61 -14.65 9.66
N LEU A 240 1.33 -14.99 9.72
CA LEU A 240 0.29 -14.29 8.93
C LEU A 240 0.08 -12.92 9.55
N LEU A 241 0.39 -11.86 8.83
CA LEU A 241 0.39 -10.47 9.30
C LEU A 241 -0.89 -9.73 8.94
N ASP A 242 -1.51 -10.15 7.86
CA ASP A 242 -2.69 -9.54 7.26
C ASP A 242 -3.49 -10.63 6.57
N ARG A 243 -4.82 -10.57 6.67
CA ARG A 243 -5.71 -11.46 5.95
C ARG A 243 -6.86 -10.73 5.30
N ILE A 244 -7.13 -11.12 4.07
CA ILE A 244 -8.23 -10.64 3.26
C ILE A 244 -9.00 -11.83 2.76
N THR A 245 -10.33 -11.73 2.81
CA THR A 245 -11.25 -12.58 2.06
C THR A 245 -12.02 -11.69 1.10
N HIS A 246 -12.26 -12.16 -0.11
CA HIS A 246 -12.91 -11.36 -1.16
C HIS A 246 -13.74 -12.25 -2.08
N ALA A 247 -14.63 -11.61 -2.85
CA ALA A 247 -15.36 -12.30 -3.90
C ALA A 247 -14.40 -13.00 -4.85
N LYS A 248 -14.83 -14.13 -5.39
CA LYS A 248 -14.03 -14.95 -6.28
C LYS A 248 -13.40 -14.14 -7.43
N ILE A 249 -12.10 -14.29 -7.59
CA ILE A 249 -11.34 -13.82 -8.74
C ILE A 249 -10.86 -15.05 -9.50
N SER A 250 -11.44 -15.31 -10.68
CA SER A 250 -10.96 -16.39 -11.56
C SER A 250 -9.76 -15.88 -12.33
N LYS A 251 -8.56 -16.01 -11.73
CA LYS A 251 -7.31 -15.56 -12.33
C LYS A 251 -6.95 -16.50 -13.48
N THR A 252 -6.84 -15.92 -14.65
CA THR A 252 -6.42 -16.61 -15.88
C THR A 252 -5.16 -15.96 -16.47
N ASN A 253 -4.67 -16.49 -17.59
CA ASN A 253 -3.58 -15.88 -18.35
C ASN A 253 -4.00 -14.65 -19.16
N THR A 254 -5.26 -14.25 -19.13
CA THR A 254 -5.77 -13.14 -19.94
C THR A 254 -5.54 -11.77 -19.30
N PHE A 255 -5.22 -11.74 -18.01
CA PHE A 255 -4.93 -10.48 -17.30
C PHE A 255 -3.79 -10.62 -16.28
N LYS A 256 -3.09 -9.54 -16.09
CA LYS A 256 -2.13 -9.34 -15.01
C LYS A 256 -2.85 -8.68 -13.84
N LEU A 257 -2.66 -9.22 -12.64
CA LEU A 257 -3.18 -8.68 -11.39
C LEU A 257 -2.05 -8.05 -10.60
N VAL A 258 -2.14 -6.76 -10.29
CA VAL A 258 -1.27 -6.09 -9.33
C VAL A 258 -2.09 -5.77 -8.11
N ARG A 259 -1.67 -6.28 -6.95
CA ARG A 259 -2.33 -6.03 -5.67
C ARG A 259 -1.48 -5.12 -4.82
N VAL A 260 -2.11 -4.08 -4.30
CA VAL A 260 -1.49 -3.10 -3.43
C VAL A 260 -2.15 -3.20 -2.05
N ILE A 261 -1.33 -3.34 -1.03
CA ILE A 261 -1.76 -3.37 0.38
C ILE A 261 -1.04 -2.26 1.12
N ASP A 262 -1.81 -1.43 1.80
CA ASP A 262 -1.30 -0.40 2.71
C ASP A 262 -1.57 -0.81 4.15
N VAL A 263 -0.52 -0.90 4.94
CA VAL A 263 -0.60 -1.11 6.39
C VAL A 263 -0.26 0.19 7.09
N THR A 264 -1.23 0.79 7.75
CA THR A 264 -1.09 2.05 8.48
C THR A 264 -0.92 1.77 9.97
N LEU A 265 0.19 2.23 10.53
CA LEU A 265 0.44 2.23 11.98
C LEU A 265 -0.01 3.58 12.54
N ARG A 266 -1.02 3.58 13.43
CA ARG A 266 -1.49 4.81 14.08
C ARG A 266 -0.96 4.88 15.51
N VAL A 267 -0.61 6.07 15.93
CA VAL A 267 -0.20 6.38 17.31
C VAL A 267 -1.38 6.97 18.06
#